data_c3871975bbbb8335737f30b3252e1b25
#
_entry.id   c3871975bbbb8335737f30b3252e1b25
#
_cell.length_a   1.000
_cell.length_b   1.000
_cell.length_c   1.000
_cell.angle_alpha   90.00
_cell.angle_beta   90.00
_cell.angle_gamma   90.00
#
_symmetry.space_group_name_H-M   'P 1'
#
loop_
_entity.id
_entity.type
_entity.pdbx_description
1 polymer ?
#
loop_
_entity_poly.entity_id
_entity_poly.type
_entity_poly.pdbx_seq_one_letter_code
_entity_poly.pdbx_strand_id
1 'polypeptide(L)'
;MSNQDLVLLERLENGAAVVTLNSPKVNALSTQLLGRLLEVAQELTATPAGAVVITGGDRLFAAGADISQFGGADDARNIGAAFHAALNAVADIPAMVIAAVSGYALGGGCELALACDYRIASTKAVFGQPEILLGIIPGGGGTQRLPRVVGASRAKELMVTGRQVKAEEAVRIGLADEVVEPEELMVRALELAGTISSGATVAVRIIKRVVNEGIETDIASGLAGELAAFEEVFRTEDSQVGVKSFLENGPGKAAFTGQ
;
A
#
# COMPACT_ATOMS: atom_id res chain seq x y z
N MET A 1 -20.54 7.14 14.91
CA MET A 1 -19.38 7.54 14.10
C MET A 1 -19.91 8.07 12.78
N SER A 2 -19.42 9.22 12.31
CA SER A 2 -19.68 9.66 10.94
C SER A 2 -18.83 8.84 9.98
N ASN A 3 -19.18 8.81 8.68
CA ASN A 3 -18.34 8.10 7.68
C ASN A 3 -16.90 8.62 7.66
N GLN A 4 -16.70 9.91 7.95
CA GLN A 4 -15.39 10.55 7.98
C GLN A 4 -14.49 10.01 9.11
N ASP A 5 -15.09 9.50 10.19
CA ASP A 5 -14.33 8.94 11.31
C ASP A 5 -13.77 7.53 11.05
N LEU A 6 -14.27 6.83 10.02
CA LEU A 6 -13.87 5.44 9.70
C LEU A 6 -12.46 5.33 9.12
N VAL A 7 -12.01 6.37 8.39
CA VAL A 7 -10.64 6.49 7.87
C VAL A 7 -10.20 7.94 8.07
N LEU A 8 -9.15 8.11 8.84
CA LEU A 8 -8.56 9.40 9.15
C LEU A 8 -7.39 9.69 8.23
N LEU A 9 -7.29 10.91 7.73
CA LEU A 9 -6.14 11.40 6.97
C LEU A 9 -5.47 12.52 7.75
N GLU A 10 -4.19 12.37 8.01
CA GLU A 10 -3.32 13.38 8.59
C GLU A 10 -2.17 13.70 7.63
N ARG A 11 -1.95 14.98 7.34
CA ARG A 11 -0.81 15.47 6.56
C ARG A 11 0.24 16.02 7.51
N LEU A 12 1.46 15.51 7.39
CA LEU A 12 2.56 15.87 8.26
C LEU A 12 3.38 17.03 7.70
N GLU A 13 4.04 17.78 8.57
CA GLU A 13 4.87 18.94 8.19
C GLU A 13 6.05 18.57 7.26
N ASN A 14 6.52 17.31 7.33
CA ASN A 14 7.58 16.80 6.49
C ASN A 14 7.10 16.36 5.07
N GLY A 15 5.85 16.64 4.72
CA GLY A 15 5.26 16.32 3.42
C GLY A 15 4.72 14.89 3.29
N ALA A 16 4.88 14.03 4.30
CA ALA A 16 4.24 12.71 4.33
C ALA A 16 2.77 12.80 4.75
N ALA A 17 2.01 11.74 4.55
CA ALA A 17 0.65 11.60 5.04
C ALA A 17 0.46 10.26 5.77
N VAL A 18 -0.44 10.26 6.76
CA VAL A 18 -0.85 9.05 7.49
C VAL A 18 -2.34 8.82 7.27
N VAL A 19 -2.68 7.61 6.86
CA VAL A 19 -4.05 7.12 6.71
C VAL A 19 -4.29 6.08 7.80
N THR A 20 -5.19 6.37 8.73
CA THR A 20 -5.50 5.46 9.83
C THR A 20 -6.88 4.86 9.65
N LEU A 21 -6.95 3.53 9.58
CA LEU A 21 -8.21 2.80 9.66
C LEU A 21 -8.74 2.89 11.09
N ASN A 22 -9.96 3.37 11.26
CA ASN A 22 -10.55 3.65 12.56
C ASN A 22 -11.97 3.06 12.69
N SER A 23 -12.10 1.77 12.35
CA SER A 23 -13.36 1.05 12.54
C SER A 23 -13.32 0.23 13.84
N PRO A 24 -14.34 0.35 14.72
CA PRO A 24 -14.34 -0.27 16.04
C PRO A 24 -14.02 -1.77 16.02
N LYS A 25 -13.36 -2.22 17.09
CA LYS A 25 -12.94 -3.59 17.40
C LYS A 25 -11.82 -4.12 16.52
N VAL A 26 -12.02 -4.31 15.20
CA VAL A 26 -11.11 -5.09 14.36
C VAL A 26 -10.82 -4.48 12.99
N ASN A 27 -11.16 -3.22 12.77
CA ASN A 27 -11.02 -2.57 11.46
C ASN A 27 -11.63 -3.42 10.33
N ALA A 28 -12.85 -3.95 10.57
CA ALA A 28 -13.56 -4.69 9.53
C ALA A 28 -13.87 -3.77 8.34
N LEU A 29 -13.47 -4.20 7.15
CA LEU A 29 -13.61 -3.44 5.92
C LEU A 29 -15.05 -3.56 5.40
N SER A 30 -15.94 -2.73 5.92
CA SER A 30 -17.32 -2.57 5.44
C SER A 30 -17.33 -1.74 4.15
N THR A 31 -18.43 -1.81 3.38
CA THR A 31 -18.62 -0.97 2.19
C THR A 31 -18.54 0.53 2.51
N GLN A 32 -18.93 0.94 3.72
CA GLN A 32 -18.80 2.32 4.18
C GLN A 32 -17.33 2.71 4.41
N LEU A 33 -16.55 1.86 5.08
CA LEU A 33 -15.12 2.10 5.29
C LEU A 33 -14.39 2.13 3.95
N LEU A 34 -14.68 1.18 3.04
CA LEU A 34 -14.11 1.14 1.70
C LEU A 34 -14.46 2.40 0.89
N GLY A 35 -15.70 2.89 0.99
CA GLY A 35 -16.09 4.15 0.37
C GLY A 35 -15.27 5.33 0.90
N ARG A 36 -15.08 5.41 2.23
CA ARG A 36 -14.24 6.47 2.81
C ARG A 36 -12.76 6.33 2.45
N LEU A 37 -12.24 5.10 2.39
CA LEU A 37 -10.86 4.84 1.93
C LEU A 37 -10.66 5.28 0.48
N LEU A 38 -11.65 5.02 -0.39
CA LEU A 38 -11.66 5.50 -1.77
C LEU A 38 -11.59 7.03 -1.85
N GLU A 39 -12.43 7.74 -1.07
CA GLU A 39 -12.40 9.21 -1.02
C GLU A 39 -11.02 9.73 -0.58
N VAL A 40 -10.42 9.14 0.48
CA VAL A 40 -9.09 9.52 0.97
C VAL A 40 -8.01 9.26 -0.09
N ALA A 41 -8.06 8.11 -0.77
CA ALA A 41 -7.12 7.80 -1.85
C ALA A 41 -7.25 8.78 -3.03
N GLN A 42 -8.48 9.17 -3.39
CA GLN A 42 -8.73 10.18 -4.42
C GLN A 42 -8.23 11.58 -4.00
N GLU A 43 -8.39 11.94 -2.72
CA GLU A 43 -7.83 13.19 -2.18
C GLU A 43 -6.30 13.20 -2.27
N LEU A 44 -5.65 12.07 -1.90
CA LEU A 44 -4.19 11.90 -2.01
C LEU A 44 -3.71 11.85 -3.47
N THR A 45 -4.57 11.46 -4.41
CA THR A 45 -4.26 11.52 -5.84
C THR A 45 -4.37 12.94 -6.38
N ALA A 46 -5.39 13.68 -5.96
CA ALA A 46 -5.59 15.08 -6.39
C ALA A 46 -4.57 16.05 -5.78
N THR A 47 -4.15 15.78 -4.54
CA THR A 47 -3.14 16.57 -3.82
C THR A 47 -2.11 15.60 -3.22
N PRO A 48 -1.11 15.15 -4.00
CA PRO A 48 -0.19 14.11 -3.58
C PRO A 48 0.67 14.52 -2.38
N ALA A 49 0.85 13.59 -1.43
CA ALA A 49 1.91 13.64 -0.44
C ALA A 49 3.23 13.13 -1.02
N GLY A 50 4.36 13.35 -0.36
CA GLY A 50 5.64 12.76 -0.75
C GLY A 50 5.68 11.24 -0.57
N ALA A 51 5.08 10.76 0.53
CA ALA A 51 4.84 9.35 0.82
C ALA A 51 3.58 9.21 1.70
N VAL A 52 2.99 8.02 1.73
CA VAL A 52 1.78 7.72 2.51
C VAL A 52 2.02 6.51 3.38
N VAL A 53 1.69 6.60 4.67
CA VAL A 53 1.65 5.46 5.59
C VAL A 53 0.20 5.07 5.83
N ILE A 54 -0.16 3.81 5.64
CA ILE A 54 -1.47 3.26 6.01
C ILE A 54 -1.31 2.36 7.23
N THR A 55 -2.10 2.58 8.25
CA THR A 55 -2.09 1.80 9.50
C THR A 55 -3.49 1.53 10.02
N GLY A 56 -3.63 0.49 10.82
CA GLY A 56 -4.84 0.20 11.61
C GLY A 56 -4.68 0.54 13.09
N GLY A 57 -3.56 1.20 13.46
CA GLY A 57 -3.17 1.48 14.85
C GLY A 57 -2.36 0.36 15.49
N ASP A 58 -2.07 0.46 16.77
CA ASP A 58 -1.08 -0.38 17.46
C ASP A 58 -1.49 -1.84 17.63
N ARG A 59 -2.79 -2.12 17.63
CA ARG A 59 -3.31 -3.44 17.98
C ARG A 59 -3.39 -4.40 16.79
N LEU A 60 -3.93 -3.94 15.67
CA LEU A 60 -4.09 -4.72 14.44
C LEU A 60 -4.30 -3.81 13.24
N PHE A 61 -3.95 -4.30 12.08
CA PHE A 61 -4.12 -3.58 10.82
C PHE A 61 -5.59 -3.63 10.35
N ALA A 62 -6.07 -4.79 9.91
CA ALA A 62 -7.46 -5.04 9.55
C ALA A 62 -7.75 -6.54 9.53
N ALA A 63 -8.85 -6.98 10.14
CA ALA A 63 -9.17 -8.40 10.28
C ALA A 63 -9.96 -8.99 9.08
N GLY A 64 -10.18 -8.21 8.02
CA GLY A 64 -10.87 -8.66 6.82
C GLY A 64 -12.13 -7.88 6.50
N ALA A 65 -12.91 -8.39 5.56
CA ALA A 65 -14.19 -7.82 5.18
C ALA A 65 -15.22 -7.93 6.33
N ASP A 66 -16.18 -7.03 6.32
CA ASP A 66 -17.35 -7.16 7.22
C ASP A 66 -18.28 -8.26 6.68
N ILE A 67 -18.12 -9.46 7.23
CA ILE A 67 -18.89 -10.64 6.82
C ILE A 67 -20.38 -10.52 7.08
N SER A 68 -20.81 -9.59 7.95
CA SER A 68 -22.24 -9.36 8.20
C SER A 68 -22.97 -8.78 6.97
N GLN A 69 -22.22 -8.26 6.01
CA GLN A 69 -22.73 -7.75 4.74
C GLN A 69 -22.82 -8.83 3.64
N PHE A 70 -22.35 -10.05 3.91
CA PHE A 70 -22.36 -11.14 2.95
C PHE A 70 -23.74 -11.81 2.91
N GLY A 71 -24.41 -11.71 1.77
CA GLY A 71 -25.69 -12.36 1.52
C GLY A 71 -25.59 -13.31 0.32
N GLY A 72 -26.07 -12.91 -0.83
CA GLY A 72 -26.05 -13.69 -2.06
C GLY A 72 -25.02 -13.20 -3.08
N ALA A 73 -25.17 -13.68 -4.32
CA ALA A 73 -24.26 -13.34 -5.43
C ALA A 73 -24.25 -11.83 -5.78
N ASP A 74 -25.39 -11.15 -5.63
CA ASP A 74 -25.48 -9.72 -5.92
C ASP A 74 -24.76 -8.89 -4.86
N ASP A 75 -24.85 -9.26 -3.57
CA ASP A 75 -24.09 -8.62 -2.50
C ASP A 75 -22.59 -8.85 -2.70
N ALA A 76 -22.20 -10.09 -3.05
CA ALA A 76 -20.81 -10.42 -3.35
C ALA A 76 -20.24 -9.55 -4.50
N ARG A 77 -21.03 -9.29 -5.54
CA ARG A 77 -20.65 -8.40 -6.64
C ARG A 77 -20.45 -6.97 -6.18
N ASN A 78 -21.39 -6.43 -5.37
CA ASN A 78 -21.31 -5.06 -4.86
C ASN A 78 -20.15 -4.87 -3.90
N ILE A 79 -19.93 -5.83 -2.99
CA ILE A 79 -18.81 -5.82 -2.05
C ILE A 79 -17.48 -5.92 -2.79
N GLY A 80 -17.34 -6.87 -3.73
CA GLY A 80 -16.14 -7.02 -4.55
C GLY A 80 -15.82 -5.76 -5.36
N ALA A 81 -16.84 -5.11 -5.94
CA ALA A 81 -16.67 -3.84 -6.66
C ALA A 81 -16.18 -2.73 -5.73
N ALA A 82 -16.71 -2.63 -4.49
CA ALA A 82 -16.26 -1.65 -3.50
C ALA A 82 -14.80 -1.91 -3.09
N PHE A 83 -14.42 -3.18 -2.86
CA PHE A 83 -13.02 -3.55 -2.60
C PHE A 83 -12.12 -3.15 -3.77
N HIS A 84 -12.47 -3.54 -5.00
CA HIS A 84 -11.64 -3.20 -6.16
C HIS A 84 -11.49 -1.70 -6.34
N ALA A 85 -12.57 -0.92 -6.21
CA ALA A 85 -12.52 0.53 -6.32
C ALA A 85 -11.58 1.15 -5.28
N ALA A 86 -11.72 0.78 -4.00
CA ALA A 86 -10.92 1.34 -2.92
C ALA A 86 -9.45 0.90 -3.00
N LEU A 87 -9.19 -0.40 -3.19
CA LEU A 87 -7.81 -0.92 -3.18
C LEU A 87 -7.03 -0.57 -4.45
N ASN A 88 -7.69 -0.45 -5.60
CA ASN A 88 -7.04 0.09 -6.80
C ASN A 88 -6.71 1.57 -6.61
N ALA A 89 -7.63 2.37 -6.06
CA ALA A 89 -7.35 3.77 -5.77
C ALA A 89 -6.16 3.95 -4.79
N VAL A 90 -6.01 3.06 -3.79
CA VAL A 90 -4.83 3.04 -2.90
C VAL A 90 -3.56 2.70 -3.68
N ALA A 91 -3.59 1.68 -4.55
CA ALA A 91 -2.44 1.30 -5.37
C ALA A 91 -2.03 2.41 -6.36
N ASP A 92 -3.00 3.18 -6.85
CA ASP A 92 -2.82 4.26 -7.82
C ASP A 92 -2.43 5.61 -7.19
N ILE A 93 -2.36 5.74 -5.85
CA ILE A 93 -1.86 6.97 -5.21
C ILE A 93 -0.46 7.29 -5.77
N PRO A 94 -0.25 8.50 -6.35
CA PRO A 94 1.03 8.87 -6.96
C PRO A 94 2.07 9.27 -5.90
N ALA A 95 2.35 8.36 -4.99
CA ALA A 95 3.34 8.43 -3.93
C ALA A 95 3.69 7.01 -3.49
N MET A 96 4.82 6.81 -2.83
CA MET A 96 5.13 5.53 -2.18
C MET A 96 4.14 5.30 -1.03
N VAL A 97 3.38 4.22 -1.09
CA VAL A 97 2.40 3.82 -0.05
C VAL A 97 3.00 2.71 0.79
N ILE A 98 3.11 2.96 2.09
CA ILE A 98 3.72 2.05 3.08
C ILE A 98 2.62 1.52 3.98
N ALA A 99 2.41 0.21 4.03
CA ALA A 99 1.56 -0.42 5.03
C ALA A 99 2.36 -0.65 6.32
N ALA A 100 1.95 -0.03 7.42
CA ALA A 100 2.47 -0.29 8.76
C ALA A 100 1.55 -1.32 9.45
N VAL A 101 1.96 -2.59 9.43
CA VAL A 101 1.11 -3.73 9.79
C VAL A 101 1.42 -4.18 11.22
N SER A 102 0.53 -3.84 12.15
CA SER A 102 0.47 -4.42 13.49
C SER A 102 -0.53 -5.57 13.53
N GLY A 103 -0.31 -6.60 14.35
CA GLY A 103 -1.25 -7.70 14.58
C GLY A 103 -1.84 -8.28 13.29
N TYR A 104 -3.15 -8.42 13.22
CA TYR A 104 -3.81 -9.10 12.09
C TYR A 104 -3.96 -8.23 10.85
N ALA A 105 -3.53 -8.77 9.71
CA ALA A 105 -3.85 -8.34 8.34
C ALA A 105 -4.41 -9.57 7.60
N LEU A 106 -5.72 -9.83 7.74
CA LEU A 106 -6.36 -11.04 7.24
C LEU A 106 -7.41 -10.71 6.16
N GLY A 107 -7.56 -11.60 5.19
CA GLY A 107 -8.51 -11.44 4.10
C GLY A 107 -8.40 -10.08 3.43
N GLY A 108 -9.47 -9.31 3.37
CA GLY A 108 -9.47 -7.95 2.84
C GLY A 108 -8.39 -7.03 3.46
N GLY A 109 -8.01 -7.24 4.74
CA GLY A 109 -6.91 -6.51 5.37
C GLY A 109 -5.55 -6.89 4.78
N CYS A 110 -5.33 -8.16 4.46
CA CYS A 110 -4.15 -8.60 3.72
C CYS A 110 -4.17 -8.05 2.28
N GLU A 111 -5.33 -8.02 1.64
CA GLU A 111 -5.51 -7.43 0.29
C GLU A 111 -5.20 -5.93 0.27
N LEU A 112 -5.58 -5.18 1.32
CA LEU A 112 -5.20 -3.78 1.47
C LEU A 112 -3.68 -3.62 1.65
N ALA A 113 -3.04 -4.45 2.48
CA ALA A 113 -1.58 -4.43 2.64
C ALA A 113 -0.86 -4.76 1.32
N LEU A 114 -1.42 -5.67 0.50
CA LEU A 114 -0.92 -6.00 -0.84
C LEU A 114 -1.17 -4.90 -1.88
N ALA A 115 -2.11 -3.99 -1.65
CA ALA A 115 -2.33 -2.83 -2.50
C ALA A 115 -1.33 -1.70 -2.22
N CYS A 116 -0.61 -1.74 -1.10
CA CYS A 116 0.48 -0.83 -0.78
C CYS A 116 1.78 -1.27 -1.49
N ASP A 117 2.70 -0.32 -1.70
CA ASP A 117 3.97 -0.57 -2.37
C ASP A 117 4.98 -1.29 -1.45
N TYR A 118 4.97 -0.98 -0.16
CA TYR A 118 5.90 -1.50 0.84
C TYR A 118 5.18 -1.88 2.13
N ARG A 119 5.60 -2.95 2.80
CA ARG A 119 4.97 -3.49 4.01
C ARG A 119 5.99 -3.63 5.12
N ILE A 120 5.87 -2.78 6.15
CA ILE A 120 6.60 -2.92 7.41
C ILE A 120 5.69 -3.65 8.37
N ALA A 121 6.13 -4.78 8.88
CA ALA A 121 5.40 -5.61 9.82
C ALA A 121 5.96 -5.48 11.23
N SER A 122 5.11 -5.47 12.25
CA SER A 122 5.60 -5.72 13.60
C SER A 122 5.90 -7.21 13.79
N THR A 123 6.75 -7.55 14.76
CA THR A 123 7.00 -8.97 15.15
C THR A 123 5.73 -9.73 15.55
N LYS A 124 4.63 -9.01 15.86
CA LYS A 124 3.29 -9.56 16.15
C LYS A 124 2.37 -9.64 14.93
N ALA A 125 2.83 -9.19 13.77
CA ALA A 125 2.01 -9.21 12.56
C ALA A 125 1.70 -10.64 12.10
N VAL A 126 0.45 -10.81 11.65
CA VAL A 126 -0.06 -12.07 11.12
C VAL A 126 -0.85 -11.76 9.85
N PHE A 127 -0.36 -12.28 8.74
CA PHE A 127 -1.01 -12.18 7.43
C PHE A 127 -1.79 -13.45 7.09
N GLY A 128 -2.75 -13.33 6.17
CA GLY A 128 -3.44 -14.50 5.65
C GLY A 128 -4.58 -14.16 4.72
N GLN A 129 -4.98 -15.18 3.94
CA GLN A 129 -6.16 -15.15 3.06
C GLN A 129 -7.06 -16.32 3.46
N PRO A 130 -7.83 -16.20 4.58
CA PRO A 130 -8.59 -17.29 5.16
C PRO A 130 -9.99 -17.47 4.55
N GLU A 131 -10.30 -16.85 3.43
CA GLU A 131 -11.62 -16.84 2.80
C GLU A 131 -12.16 -18.24 2.50
N ILE A 132 -11.26 -19.19 2.23
CA ILE A 132 -11.63 -20.59 2.00
C ILE A 132 -12.34 -21.24 3.19
N LEU A 133 -12.07 -20.77 4.42
CA LEU A 133 -12.74 -21.24 5.62
C LEU A 133 -14.22 -20.84 5.69
N LEU A 134 -14.61 -19.87 4.86
CA LEU A 134 -16.00 -19.47 4.63
C LEU A 134 -16.61 -20.08 3.35
N GLY A 135 -15.84 -20.92 2.62
CA GLY A 135 -16.25 -21.49 1.34
C GLY A 135 -16.24 -20.49 0.18
N ILE A 136 -15.48 -19.40 0.31
CA ILE A 136 -15.34 -18.36 -0.71
C ILE A 136 -13.87 -18.12 -1.07
N ILE A 137 -13.61 -17.22 -1.99
CA ILE A 137 -12.26 -16.83 -2.43
C ILE A 137 -11.95 -15.39 -2.03
N PRO A 138 -10.66 -14.97 -1.96
CA PRO A 138 -10.28 -13.56 -1.86
C PRO A 138 -10.93 -12.74 -2.98
N GLY A 139 -11.66 -11.69 -2.63
CA GLY A 139 -12.45 -10.89 -3.57
C GLY A 139 -11.97 -9.45 -3.76
N GLY A 140 -10.98 -8.99 -2.97
CA GLY A 140 -10.41 -7.64 -3.04
C GLY A 140 -9.10 -7.55 -3.84
N GLY A 141 -8.73 -8.60 -4.58
CA GLY A 141 -7.53 -8.63 -5.40
C GLY A 141 -6.44 -9.58 -4.88
N GLY A 142 -6.67 -10.31 -3.79
CA GLY A 142 -5.71 -11.24 -3.21
C GLY A 142 -5.27 -12.33 -4.20
N THR A 143 -6.21 -12.86 -5.01
CA THR A 143 -5.90 -13.85 -6.06
C THR A 143 -4.95 -13.31 -7.14
N GLN A 144 -4.83 -12.00 -7.26
CA GLN A 144 -3.98 -11.34 -8.27
C GLN A 144 -2.71 -10.76 -7.66
N ARG A 145 -2.82 -10.03 -6.54
CA ARG A 145 -1.67 -9.35 -5.92
C ARG A 145 -0.76 -10.30 -5.16
N LEU A 146 -1.32 -11.24 -4.40
CA LEU A 146 -0.51 -12.18 -3.61
C LEU A 146 0.46 -13.01 -4.48
N PRO A 147 0.03 -13.64 -5.62
CA PRO A 147 0.97 -14.41 -6.45
C PRO A 147 2.05 -13.56 -7.12
N ARG A 148 1.82 -12.27 -7.35
CA ARG A 148 2.83 -11.35 -7.85
C ARG A 148 3.90 -11.03 -6.82
N VAL A 149 3.57 -11.13 -5.53
CA VAL A 149 4.48 -10.85 -4.41
C VAL A 149 5.23 -12.11 -3.97
N VAL A 150 4.53 -13.23 -3.73
CA VAL A 150 5.13 -14.43 -3.12
C VAL A 150 5.32 -15.61 -4.10
N GLY A 151 4.94 -15.42 -5.36
CA GLY A 151 4.93 -16.46 -6.37
C GLY A 151 3.66 -17.33 -6.34
N ALA A 152 3.26 -17.84 -7.52
CA ALA A 152 1.96 -18.49 -7.74
C ALA A 152 1.75 -19.74 -6.88
N SER A 153 2.78 -20.59 -6.68
CA SER A 153 2.65 -21.84 -5.92
C SER A 153 2.33 -21.56 -4.45
N ARG A 154 3.08 -20.64 -3.82
CA ARG A 154 2.89 -20.26 -2.43
C ARG A 154 1.57 -19.52 -2.20
N ALA A 155 1.23 -18.62 -3.11
CA ALA A 155 -0.05 -17.91 -3.04
C ALA A 155 -1.24 -18.88 -3.08
N LYS A 156 -1.22 -19.88 -3.96
CA LYS A 156 -2.24 -20.93 -4.01
C LYS A 156 -2.31 -21.71 -2.70
N GLU A 157 -1.15 -22.16 -2.18
CA GLU A 157 -1.09 -22.89 -0.91
C GLU A 157 -1.72 -22.08 0.23
N LEU A 158 -1.36 -20.80 0.39
CA LEU A 158 -1.89 -19.91 1.42
C LEU A 158 -3.41 -19.74 1.29
N MET A 159 -3.91 -19.50 0.08
CA MET A 159 -5.34 -19.27 -0.15
C MET A 159 -6.18 -20.54 0.00
N VAL A 160 -5.71 -21.72 -0.44
CA VAL A 160 -6.52 -22.96 -0.38
C VAL A 160 -6.46 -23.62 0.99
N THR A 161 -5.45 -23.32 1.82
CA THR A 161 -5.37 -23.80 3.19
C THR A 161 -5.97 -22.81 4.19
N GLY A 162 -6.00 -21.52 3.83
CA GLY A 162 -6.41 -20.44 4.73
C GLY A 162 -5.46 -20.25 5.93
N ARG A 163 -4.25 -20.85 5.87
CA ARG A 163 -3.30 -20.74 6.97
C ARG A 163 -2.77 -19.32 7.11
N GLN A 164 -2.41 -18.99 8.33
CA GLN A 164 -1.80 -17.71 8.68
C GLN A 164 -0.27 -17.74 8.52
N VAL A 165 0.29 -16.57 8.21
CA VAL A 165 1.72 -16.33 8.02
C VAL A 165 2.17 -15.32 9.06
N LYS A 166 3.10 -15.70 9.95
CA LYS A 166 3.70 -14.81 10.95
C LYS A 166 4.77 -13.92 10.31
N ALA A 167 5.12 -12.84 11.00
CA ALA A 167 6.05 -11.82 10.53
C ALA A 167 7.37 -12.35 9.96
N GLU A 168 8.04 -13.28 10.67
CA GLU A 168 9.29 -13.87 10.19
C GLU A 168 9.12 -14.65 8.87
N GLU A 169 8.05 -15.43 8.76
CA GLU A 169 7.74 -16.12 7.50
C GLU A 169 7.38 -15.12 6.42
N ALA A 170 6.62 -14.07 6.74
CA ALA A 170 6.21 -13.05 5.79
C ALA A 170 7.41 -12.40 5.11
N VAL A 171 8.44 -12.01 5.85
CA VAL A 171 9.69 -11.47 5.26
C VAL A 171 10.41 -12.53 4.44
N ARG A 172 10.57 -13.75 4.96
CA ARG A 172 11.26 -14.81 4.22
C ARG A 172 10.64 -15.11 2.87
N ILE A 173 9.34 -14.93 2.73
CA ILE A 173 8.61 -15.19 1.48
C ILE A 173 8.35 -13.94 0.63
N GLY A 174 8.77 -12.77 1.09
CA GLY A 174 8.56 -11.48 0.42
C GLY A 174 7.15 -10.90 0.60
N LEU A 175 6.33 -11.45 1.51
CA LEU A 175 5.00 -10.90 1.82
C LEU A 175 5.09 -9.63 2.68
N ALA A 176 6.13 -9.50 3.50
CA ALA A 176 6.52 -8.26 4.15
C ALA A 176 7.97 -7.93 3.75
N ASP A 177 8.29 -6.65 3.72
CA ASP A 177 9.58 -6.15 3.28
C ASP A 177 10.54 -5.94 4.47
N GLU A 178 9.97 -5.61 5.65
CA GLU A 178 10.73 -5.34 6.88
C GLU A 178 9.93 -5.81 8.11
N VAL A 179 10.63 -6.26 9.17
CA VAL A 179 10.05 -6.56 10.48
C VAL A 179 10.75 -5.77 11.56
N VAL A 180 9.98 -5.16 12.45
CA VAL A 180 10.45 -4.38 13.60
C VAL A 180 9.65 -4.74 14.85
N GLU A 181 10.11 -4.31 16.03
CA GLU A 181 9.32 -4.46 17.25
C GLU A 181 8.05 -3.58 17.21
N PRO A 182 6.95 -3.97 17.89
CA PRO A 182 5.67 -3.26 17.80
C PRO A 182 5.77 -1.77 18.10
N GLU A 183 6.54 -1.39 19.10
CA GLU A 183 6.78 0.00 19.52
C GLU A 183 7.59 0.81 18.49
N GLU A 184 8.33 0.15 17.61
CA GLU A 184 9.15 0.78 16.57
C GLU A 184 8.38 0.89 15.23
N LEU A 185 7.24 0.21 15.07
CA LEU A 185 6.53 0.10 13.78
C LEU A 185 6.22 1.45 13.16
N MET A 186 5.54 2.32 13.89
CA MET A 186 5.17 3.65 13.38
C MET A 186 6.37 4.58 13.26
N VAL A 187 7.34 4.48 14.18
CA VAL A 187 8.59 5.26 14.11
C VAL A 187 9.30 4.94 12.79
N ARG A 188 9.49 3.65 12.50
CA ARG A 188 10.17 3.21 11.28
C ARG A 188 9.41 3.57 10.00
N ALA A 189 8.08 3.43 10.00
CA ALA A 189 7.25 3.80 8.87
C ALA A 189 7.31 5.31 8.58
N LEU A 190 7.28 6.14 9.60
CA LEU A 190 7.37 7.59 9.49
C LEU A 190 8.77 8.06 9.09
N GLU A 191 9.83 7.42 9.56
CA GLU A 191 11.21 7.68 9.12
C GLU A 191 11.38 7.41 7.61
N LEU A 192 10.89 6.25 7.15
CA LEU A 192 10.94 5.92 5.72
C LEU A 192 10.12 6.91 4.89
N ALA A 193 8.88 7.19 5.32
CA ALA A 193 8.02 8.14 4.65
C ALA A 193 8.63 9.56 4.61
N GLY A 194 9.22 10.02 5.71
CA GLY A 194 9.91 11.30 5.80
C GLY A 194 11.13 11.38 4.87
N THR A 195 11.93 10.32 4.83
CA THR A 195 13.08 10.20 3.92
C THR A 195 12.64 10.32 2.46
N ILE A 196 11.56 9.62 2.07
CA ILE A 196 11.03 9.68 0.71
C ILE A 196 10.45 11.06 0.41
N SER A 197 9.70 11.63 1.35
CA SER A 197 9.02 12.93 1.18
C SER A 197 9.99 14.11 1.09
N SER A 198 11.20 14.00 1.67
CA SER A 198 12.25 15.00 1.55
C SER A 198 13.08 14.85 0.27
N GLY A 199 12.84 13.81 -0.51
CA GLY A 199 13.52 13.53 -1.78
C GLY A 199 12.83 14.16 -2.99
N ALA A 200 13.28 13.76 -4.19
CA ALA A 200 12.69 14.16 -5.48
C ALA A 200 11.33 13.45 -5.69
N THR A 201 10.26 13.97 -5.11
CA THR A 201 8.95 13.30 -5.05
C THR A 201 8.31 13.11 -6.42
N VAL A 202 8.62 13.97 -7.41
CA VAL A 202 8.18 13.76 -8.81
C VAL A 202 8.84 12.49 -9.38
N ALA A 203 10.14 12.31 -9.16
CA ALA A 203 10.84 11.10 -9.60
C ALA A 203 10.29 9.84 -8.91
N VAL A 204 9.95 9.91 -7.62
CA VAL A 204 9.28 8.79 -6.89
C VAL A 204 7.97 8.39 -7.56
N ARG A 205 7.13 9.37 -7.94
CA ARG A 205 5.84 9.11 -8.66
C ARG A 205 6.08 8.45 -10.01
N ILE A 206 7.06 8.95 -10.76
CA ILE A 206 7.42 8.41 -12.09
C ILE A 206 7.94 6.97 -11.94
N ILE A 207 8.83 6.70 -10.98
CA ILE A 207 9.34 5.34 -10.70
C ILE A 207 8.17 4.39 -10.41
N LYS A 208 7.27 4.74 -9.47
CA LYS A 208 6.12 3.91 -9.14
C LYS A 208 5.27 3.61 -10.38
N ARG A 209 4.91 4.65 -11.15
CA ARG A 209 4.12 4.50 -12.36
C ARG A 209 4.78 3.56 -13.36
N VAL A 210 6.05 3.78 -13.69
CA VAL A 210 6.77 2.98 -14.70
C VAL A 210 6.93 1.54 -14.27
N VAL A 211 7.19 1.28 -12.97
CA VAL A 211 7.26 -0.09 -12.44
C VAL A 211 5.89 -0.76 -12.54
N ASN A 212 4.81 -0.08 -12.08
CA ASN A 212 3.46 -0.66 -12.09
C ASN A 212 2.97 -0.95 -13.52
N GLU A 213 3.20 -0.03 -14.46
CA GLU A 213 2.84 -0.23 -15.88
C GLU A 213 3.71 -1.31 -16.53
N GLY A 214 5.02 -1.31 -16.24
CA GLY A 214 5.98 -2.22 -16.85
C GLY A 214 5.76 -3.70 -16.50
N ILE A 215 5.40 -4.01 -15.24
CA ILE A 215 5.16 -5.41 -14.82
C ILE A 215 3.88 -6.01 -15.41
N GLU A 216 2.99 -5.22 -15.97
CA GLU A 216 1.78 -5.68 -16.65
C GLU A 216 1.95 -5.84 -18.17
N THR A 217 3.16 -5.58 -18.70
CA THR A 217 3.47 -5.64 -20.12
C THR A 217 4.66 -6.57 -20.41
N ASP A 218 5.03 -6.74 -21.67
CA ASP A 218 6.29 -7.37 -22.06
C ASP A 218 7.48 -6.41 -21.81
N ILE A 219 8.68 -6.99 -21.68
CA ILE A 219 9.89 -6.23 -21.34
C ILE A 219 10.22 -5.13 -22.36
N ALA A 220 9.95 -5.32 -23.64
CA ALA A 220 10.26 -4.32 -24.65
C ALA A 220 9.33 -3.10 -24.53
N SER A 221 8.05 -3.33 -24.27
CA SER A 221 7.06 -2.28 -23.98
C SER A 221 7.41 -1.55 -22.68
N GLY A 222 7.79 -2.29 -21.62
CA GLY A 222 8.23 -1.70 -20.35
C GLY A 222 9.46 -0.79 -20.52
N LEU A 223 10.48 -1.24 -21.26
CA LEU A 223 11.68 -0.43 -21.54
C LEU A 223 11.37 0.81 -22.39
N ALA A 224 10.42 0.73 -23.32
CA ALA A 224 9.99 1.90 -24.08
C ALA A 224 9.29 2.94 -23.17
N GLY A 225 8.46 2.48 -22.23
CA GLY A 225 7.85 3.34 -21.19
C GLY A 225 8.88 3.97 -20.28
N GLU A 226 9.88 3.20 -19.83
CA GLU A 226 11.00 3.70 -19.02
C GLU A 226 11.78 4.80 -19.74
N LEU A 227 12.08 4.65 -21.02
CA LEU A 227 12.79 5.67 -21.79
C LEU A 227 11.99 6.97 -21.89
N ALA A 228 10.69 6.88 -22.12
CA ALA A 228 9.81 8.06 -22.15
C ALA A 228 9.75 8.75 -20.77
N ALA A 229 9.65 7.98 -19.71
CA ALA A 229 9.62 8.48 -18.34
C ALA A 229 10.99 9.07 -17.92
N PHE A 230 12.10 8.49 -18.39
CA PHE A 230 13.42 9.03 -18.17
C PHE A 230 13.58 10.41 -18.84
N GLU A 231 13.05 10.59 -20.05
CA GLU A 231 12.99 11.92 -20.68
C GLU A 231 12.09 12.88 -19.89
N GLU A 232 10.93 12.41 -19.42
CA GLU A 232 9.97 13.21 -18.64
C GLU A 232 10.62 13.76 -17.36
N VAL A 233 11.34 12.94 -16.58
CA VAL A 233 11.95 13.37 -15.31
C VAL A 233 13.01 14.44 -15.50
N PHE A 234 13.72 14.48 -16.64
CA PHE A 234 14.69 15.54 -16.94
C PHE A 234 14.07 16.91 -17.22
N ARG A 235 12.74 17.00 -17.32
CA ARG A 235 12.01 18.28 -17.44
C ARG A 235 11.66 18.88 -16.08
N THR A 236 11.90 18.14 -14.98
CA THR A 236 11.63 18.61 -13.62
C THR A 236 12.73 19.54 -13.12
N GLU A 237 12.37 20.45 -12.22
CA GLU A 237 13.34 21.30 -11.53
C GLU A 237 14.29 20.47 -10.66
N ASP A 238 13.76 19.48 -9.96
CA ASP A 238 14.51 18.59 -9.08
C ASP A 238 15.61 17.82 -9.82
N SER A 239 15.41 17.43 -11.08
CA SER A 239 16.44 16.76 -11.87
C SER A 239 17.64 17.66 -12.13
N GLN A 240 17.39 18.94 -12.43
CA GLN A 240 18.44 19.94 -12.66
C GLN A 240 19.21 20.24 -11.37
N VAL A 241 18.47 20.43 -10.26
CA VAL A 241 19.05 20.63 -8.92
C VAL A 241 19.92 19.43 -8.51
N GLY A 242 19.40 18.21 -8.72
CA GLY A 242 20.09 16.97 -8.38
C GLY A 242 21.40 16.80 -9.14
N VAL A 243 21.38 16.93 -10.46
CA VAL A 243 22.56 16.82 -11.32
C VAL A 243 23.62 17.88 -10.97
N LYS A 244 23.20 19.14 -10.83
CA LYS A 244 24.11 20.23 -10.46
C LYS A 244 24.76 19.98 -9.10
N SER A 245 23.96 19.66 -8.08
CA SER A 245 24.45 19.39 -6.73
C SER A 245 25.42 18.22 -6.70
N PHE A 246 25.14 17.16 -7.46
CA PHE A 246 26.04 16.00 -7.55
C PHE A 246 27.42 16.37 -8.11
N LEU A 247 27.46 17.18 -9.17
CA LEU A 247 28.72 17.61 -9.80
C LEU A 247 29.54 18.54 -8.89
N GLU A 248 28.86 19.39 -8.12
CA GLU A 248 29.52 20.39 -7.25
C GLU A 248 29.87 19.83 -5.85
N ASN A 249 29.01 18.99 -5.27
CA ASN A 249 29.03 18.64 -3.85
C ASN A 249 29.10 17.12 -3.58
N GLY A 250 28.96 16.28 -4.62
CA GLY A 250 28.86 14.82 -4.49
C GLY A 250 27.41 14.35 -4.13
N PRO A 251 27.24 13.01 -3.94
CA PRO A 251 25.93 12.40 -3.76
C PRO A 251 25.21 12.83 -2.47
N GLY A 252 23.88 12.89 -2.51
CA GLY A 252 23.02 13.10 -1.33
C GLY A 252 23.06 14.50 -0.73
N LYS A 253 23.45 15.52 -1.52
CA LYS A 253 23.56 16.91 -1.06
C LYS A 253 22.53 17.86 -1.69
N ALA A 254 21.71 17.36 -2.62
CA ALA A 254 20.66 18.14 -3.24
C ALA A 254 19.53 18.42 -2.25
N ALA A 255 18.97 19.63 -2.29
CA ALA A 255 17.74 19.99 -1.62
C ALA A 255 16.64 20.04 -2.69
N PHE A 256 15.75 19.06 -2.67
CA PHE A 256 14.68 18.91 -3.64
C PHE A 256 13.45 19.71 -3.23
N THR A 257 12.68 20.17 -4.21
CA THR A 257 11.45 20.97 -4.02
C THR A 257 10.18 20.20 -4.35
N GLY A 258 10.32 19.02 -4.97
CA GLY A 258 9.20 18.20 -5.42
C GLY A 258 8.53 18.74 -6.69
N GLN A 259 9.26 19.48 -7.54
CA GLN A 259 8.76 20.14 -8.75
C GLN A 259 9.58 19.78 -10.01
#